data_32f8d5b759cf0e946ed7a810812fd619
#
_entry.id   32f8d5b759cf0e946ed7a810812fd619
#
_cell.length_a   1.000
_cell.length_b   1.000
_cell.length_c   1.000
_cell.angle_alpha   90.00
_cell.angle_beta   90.00
_cell.angle_gamma   90.00
#
_symmetry.space_group_name_H-M   'P 1'
#
loop_
_entity.id
_entity.type
_entity.pdbx_description
1 polymer ?
#
loop_
_entity_poly.entity_id
_entity_poly.type
_entity_poly.pdbx_seq_one_letter_code
_entity_poly.pdbx_strand_id
1 'polypeptide(L)'
;MRSQGWWLVLLLGCSLNGAAHARSLDQQVFQLQLVIDQIRLARSVGDRNGVCKESRRANNLLLEILPALQQQRPGVNHGSLQDTILLGFDDC
;
A
#
# COMPACT_ATOMS: atom_id res chain seq x y z
N MET A 1 -10.70 5.35 41.22
CA MET A 1 -11.25 4.14 40.68
C MET A 1 -11.68 4.26 39.23
N ARG A 2 -12.50 5.23 38.93
CA ARG A 2 -12.89 5.47 37.55
C ARG A 2 -11.71 5.84 36.68
N SER A 3 -10.75 6.58 37.23
CA SER A 3 -9.54 6.97 36.52
C SER A 3 -8.71 5.76 36.09
N GLN A 4 -8.73 4.68 36.86
CA GLN A 4 -8.02 3.47 36.50
C GLN A 4 -8.65 2.78 35.27
N GLY A 5 -9.96 2.79 35.18
CA GLY A 5 -10.63 2.27 34.00
C GLY A 5 -10.31 3.07 32.73
N TRP A 6 -10.22 4.38 32.89
CA TRP A 6 -9.82 5.25 31.79
C TRP A 6 -8.40 4.94 31.31
N TRP A 7 -7.49 4.74 32.24
CA TRP A 7 -6.12 4.39 31.90
C TRP A 7 -6.05 3.11 31.07
N LEU A 8 -6.79 2.10 31.50
CA LEU A 8 -6.82 0.83 30.77
C LEU A 8 -7.37 1.00 29.36
N VAL A 9 -8.42 1.80 29.21
CA VAL A 9 -8.99 2.07 27.90
C VAL A 9 -8.00 2.79 27.00
N LEU A 10 -7.29 3.78 27.52
CA LEU A 10 -6.29 4.51 26.76
C LEU A 10 -5.14 3.61 26.34
N LEU A 11 -4.68 2.74 27.22
CA LEU A 11 -3.62 1.80 26.89
C LEU A 11 -4.04 0.83 25.80
N LEU A 12 -5.25 0.32 25.87
CA LEU A 12 -5.79 -0.54 24.84
C LEU A 12 -5.90 0.19 23.50
N GLY A 13 -6.32 1.44 23.54
CA GLY A 13 -6.39 2.27 22.33
C GLY A 13 -5.02 2.45 21.70
N CYS A 14 -4.00 2.73 22.49
CA CYS A 14 -2.63 2.85 21.99
C CYS A 14 -2.13 1.54 21.39
N SER A 15 -2.44 0.40 22.03
CA SER A 15 -2.06 -0.91 21.53
C SER A 15 -2.71 -1.21 20.19
N LEU A 16 -3.98 -0.86 20.03
CA LEU A 16 -4.70 -1.04 18.77
C LEU A 16 -4.11 -0.17 17.67
N ASN A 17 -3.73 1.06 17.99
CA ASN A 17 -3.07 1.93 17.02
C ASN A 17 -1.72 1.36 16.60
N GLY A 18 -0.95 0.83 17.53
CA GLY A 18 0.30 0.17 17.24
C GLY A 18 0.10 -1.04 16.34
N ALA A 19 -0.92 -1.84 16.61
CA ALA A 19 -1.26 -2.99 15.77
C ALA A 19 -1.67 -2.56 14.36
N ALA A 20 -2.39 -1.43 14.22
CA ALA A 20 -2.78 -0.91 12.92
C ALA A 20 -1.56 -0.48 12.09
N HIS A 21 -0.52 0.05 12.74
CA HIS A 21 0.73 0.40 12.04
C HIS A 21 1.55 -0.81 11.65
N ALA A 22 1.35 -1.93 12.33
CA ALA A 22 2.07 -3.17 12.06
C ALA A 22 1.30 -4.07 11.08
N ARG A 23 0.80 -3.50 9.99
CA ARG A 23 0.13 -4.29 8.96
C ARG A 23 1.08 -5.34 8.41
N SER A 24 0.55 -6.53 8.18
CA SER A 24 1.33 -7.58 7.55
C SER A 24 1.73 -7.17 6.14
N LEU A 25 2.85 -7.69 5.68
CA LEU A 25 3.30 -7.47 4.31
C LEU A 25 2.25 -7.95 3.31
N ASP A 26 1.58 -9.05 3.60
CA ASP A 26 0.54 -9.58 2.71
C ASP A 26 -0.63 -8.61 2.55
N GLN A 27 -1.03 -7.94 3.60
CA GLN A 27 -2.09 -6.92 3.51
C GLN A 27 -1.65 -5.72 2.68
N GLN A 28 -0.40 -5.29 2.83
CA GLN A 28 0.15 -4.19 2.06
C GLN A 28 0.27 -4.55 0.58
N VAL A 29 0.72 -5.74 0.27
CA VAL A 29 0.79 -6.25 -1.10
C VAL A 29 -0.62 -6.35 -1.71
N PHE A 30 -1.59 -6.80 -0.94
CA PHE A 30 -2.97 -6.86 -1.39
C PHE A 30 -3.50 -5.47 -1.76
N GLN A 31 -3.23 -4.47 -0.93
CA GLN A 31 -3.63 -3.09 -1.22
C GLN A 31 -2.96 -2.58 -2.50
N LEU A 32 -1.69 -2.89 -2.70
CA LEU A 32 -0.98 -2.52 -3.91
C LEU A 32 -1.63 -3.16 -5.15
N GLN A 33 -2.01 -4.43 -5.06
CA GLN A 33 -2.69 -5.11 -6.15
C GLN A 33 -4.04 -4.47 -6.49
N LEU A 34 -4.79 -4.04 -5.47
CA LEU A 34 -6.04 -3.33 -5.69
C LEU A 34 -5.82 -2.02 -6.47
N VAL A 35 -4.76 -1.27 -6.13
CA VAL A 35 -4.44 -0.04 -6.83
C VAL A 35 -4.03 -0.34 -8.28
N ILE A 36 -3.26 -1.39 -8.51
CA ILE A 36 -2.87 -1.81 -9.85
C ILE A 36 -4.11 -2.18 -10.68
N ASP A 37 -5.09 -2.85 -10.07
CA ASP A 37 -6.35 -3.15 -10.75
C ASP A 37 -7.11 -1.88 -11.13
N GLN A 38 -7.06 -0.84 -10.29
CA GLN A 38 -7.63 0.46 -10.62
C GLN A 38 -6.93 1.11 -11.81
N ILE A 39 -5.61 0.96 -11.93
CA ILE A 39 -4.87 1.42 -13.09
C ILE A 39 -5.38 0.74 -14.36
N ARG A 40 -5.54 -0.57 -14.32
CA ARG A 40 -6.04 -1.35 -15.45
C ARG A 40 -7.44 -0.92 -15.85
N LEU A 41 -8.30 -0.72 -14.86
CA LEU A 41 -9.67 -0.27 -15.10
C LEU A 41 -9.69 1.11 -15.74
N ALA A 42 -8.94 2.06 -15.20
CA ALA A 42 -8.85 3.41 -15.76
C ALA A 42 -8.34 3.38 -17.20
N ARG A 43 -7.33 2.55 -17.44
CA ARG A 43 -6.77 2.40 -18.80
C ARG A 43 -7.79 1.82 -19.78
N SER A 44 -8.59 0.85 -19.33
CA SER A 44 -9.58 0.20 -20.17
C SER A 44 -10.70 1.15 -20.63
N VAL A 45 -11.00 2.17 -19.85
CA VAL A 45 -12.04 3.17 -20.18
C VAL A 45 -11.46 4.46 -20.73
N GLY A 46 -10.14 4.52 -20.97
CA GLY A 46 -9.49 5.70 -21.52
C GLY A 46 -9.35 6.86 -20.55
N ASP A 47 -9.41 6.61 -19.25
CA ASP A 47 -9.26 7.63 -18.23
C ASP A 47 -7.77 7.86 -17.91
N ARG A 48 -7.14 8.73 -18.69
CA ARG A 48 -5.70 9.01 -18.55
C ARG A 48 -5.37 9.64 -17.20
N ASN A 49 -6.21 10.55 -16.72
CA ASN A 49 -6.02 11.17 -15.42
C ASN A 49 -6.09 10.14 -14.31
N GLY A 50 -7.01 9.19 -14.41
CA GLY A 50 -7.12 8.08 -13.46
C GLY A 50 -5.88 7.19 -13.48
N VAL A 51 -5.37 6.86 -14.66
CA VAL A 51 -4.13 6.08 -14.79
C VAL A 51 -2.97 6.79 -14.11
N CYS A 52 -2.80 8.08 -14.37
CA CYS A 52 -1.73 8.88 -13.73
C CYS A 52 -1.87 8.89 -12.23
N LYS A 53 -3.05 9.19 -11.71
CA LYS A 53 -3.33 9.30 -10.28
C LYS A 53 -3.06 7.97 -9.57
N GLU A 54 -3.61 6.88 -10.09
CA GLU A 54 -3.48 5.57 -9.46
C GLU A 54 -2.05 5.02 -9.60
N SER A 55 -1.35 5.35 -10.68
CA SER A 55 0.05 4.96 -10.85
C SER A 55 0.96 5.63 -9.83
N ARG A 56 0.72 6.91 -9.53
CA ARG A 56 1.45 7.60 -8.46
C ARG A 56 1.18 6.96 -7.10
N ARG A 57 -0.08 6.63 -6.85
CA ARG A 57 -0.48 5.98 -5.60
C ARG A 57 0.19 4.61 -5.47
N ALA A 58 0.18 3.82 -6.54
CA ALA A 58 0.83 2.51 -6.55
C ALA A 58 2.33 2.62 -6.32
N ASN A 59 2.98 3.60 -6.94
CA ASN A 59 4.41 3.82 -6.78
C ASN A 59 4.75 4.16 -5.33
N ASN A 60 3.98 5.03 -4.69
CA ASN A 60 4.19 5.39 -3.30
C ASN A 60 4.03 4.19 -2.38
N LEU A 61 3.00 3.37 -2.61
CA LEU A 61 2.79 2.14 -1.84
C LEU A 61 3.95 1.16 -2.02
N LEU A 62 4.41 0.98 -3.26
CA LEU A 62 5.51 0.07 -3.55
C LEU A 62 6.79 0.53 -2.85
N LEU A 63 7.11 1.83 -2.89
CA LEU A 63 8.31 2.35 -2.25
C LEU A 63 8.28 2.14 -0.74
N GLU A 64 7.10 2.22 -0.11
CA GLU A 64 6.97 1.96 1.31
C GLU A 64 7.25 0.51 1.69
N ILE A 65 6.80 -0.44 0.87
CA ILE A 65 6.89 -1.86 1.19
C ILE A 65 8.09 -2.55 0.56
N LEU A 66 8.78 -1.89 -0.37
CA LEU A 66 9.88 -2.50 -1.13
C LEU A 66 10.98 -3.08 -0.25
N PRO A 67 11.47 -2.40 0.80
CA PRO A 67 12.50 -2.99 1.66
C PRO A 67 12.05 -4.30 2.30
N ALA A 68 10.81 -4.38 2.77
CA ALA A 68 10.28 -5.59 3.36
C ALA A 68 10.09 -6.68 2.32
N LEU A 69 9.66 -6.33 1.10
CA LEU A 69 9.55 -7.29 0.00
C LEU A 69 10.90 -7.90 -0.35
N GLN A 70 11.93 -7.06 -0.48
CA GLN A 70 13.28 -7.54 -0.80
C GLN A 70 13.84 -8.43 0.28
N GLN A 71 13.54 -8.13 1.54
CA GLN A 71 14.00 -8.91 2.67
C GLN A 71 13.28 -10.24 2.82
N GLN A 72 11.95 -10.24 2.66
CA GLN A 72 11.11 -11.42 2.91
C GLN A 72 10.89 -12.27 1.67
N ARG A 73 11.00 -11.69 0.49
CA ARG A 73 10.75 -12.37 -0.79
C ARG A 73 11.86 -12.07 -1.80
N PRO A 74 13.11 -12.45 -1.50
CA PRO A 74 14.25 -12.06 -2.35
C PRO A 74 14.24 -12.67 -3.76
N GLY A 75 13.49 -13.76 -3.96
CA GLY A 75 13.39 -14.42 -5.27
C GLY A 75 12.38 -13.80 -6.22
N VAL A 76 11.60 -12.80 -5.79
CA VAL A 76 10.58 -12.18 -6.61
C VAL A 76 11.17 -11.01 -7.40
N ASN A 77 10.78 -10.89 -8.67
CA ASN A 77 11.22 -9.77 -9.51
C ASN A 77 10.38 -8.52 -9.24
N HIS A 78 10.81 -7.74 -8.27
CA HIS A 78 10.12 -6.49 -7.91
C HIS A 78 10.30 -5.40 -8.96
N GLY A 79 11.37 -5.48 -9.75
CA GLY A 79 11.60 -4.53 -10.84
C GLY A 79 10.53 -4.57 -11.92
N SER A 80 10.03 -5.77 -12.23
CA SER A 80 8.93 -5.93 -13.19
C SER A 80 7.66 -5.24 -12.71
N LEU A 81 7.34 -5.35 -11.42
CA LEU A 81 6.20 -4.67 -10.82
C LEU A 81 6.37 -3.15 -10.88
N GLN A 82 7.56 -2.67 -10.55
CA GLN A 82 7.89 -1.25 -10.61
C GLN A 82 7.76 -0.70 -12.02
N ASP A 83 8.27 -1.42 -13.01
CA ASP A 83 8.18 -1.02 -14.41
C ASP A 83 6.72 -0.91 -14.86
N THR A 84 5.88 -1.84 -14.44
CA THR A 84 4.45 -1.80 -14.77
C THR A 84 3.79 -0.53 -14.22
N ILE A 85 4.14 -0.13 -13.01
CA ILE A 85 3.62 1.07 -12.38
C ILE A 85 4.13 2.32 -13.10
N LEU A 86 5.42 2.36 -13.44
CA LEU A 86 6.04 3.51 -14.08
C LEU A 86 5.49 3.77 -15.47
N LEU A 87 5.03 2.73 -16.19
CA LEU A 87 4.36 2.90 -17.47
C LEU A 87 3.12 3.80 -17.38
N GLY A 88 2.45 3.78 -16.24
CA GLY A 88 1.28 4.64 -16.02
C GLY A 88 1.62 6.12 -15.91
N PHE A 89 2.89 6.46 -15.65
CA PHE A 89 3.32 7.85 -15.58
C PHE A 89 3.32 8.53 -16.94
N ASP A 90 3.33 7.77 -18.05
CA ASP A 90 3.22 8.33 -19.38
C ASP A 90 1.90 9.05 -19.61
N ASP A 91 0.88 8.74 -18.80
CA ASP A 91 -0.43 9.38 -18.87
C ASP A 91 -0.52 10.64 -17.98
N CYS A 92 0.56 11.00 -17.33
CA CYS A 92 0.62 12.22 -16.51
C CYS A 92 1.04 13.49 -17.37
#